data_6b2ae558f5511851cfaef9f54b6f9651
#
_entry.id   6b2ae558f5511851cfaef9f54b6f9651
#
_cell.length_a   1.000
_cell.length_b   1.000
_cell.length_c   1.000
_cell.angle_alpha   90.00
_cell.angle_beta   90.00
_cell.angle_gamma   90.00
#
_symmetry.space_group_name_H-M   'P 1'
#
loop_
_entity.id
_entity.type
_entity.pdbx_description
1 polymer ?
#
loop_
_entity_poly.entity_id
_entity_poly.type
_entity_poly.pdbx_seq_one_letter_code
_entity_poly.pdbx_strand_id
1 'polypeptide(L)'
;MQVKQDHIVLVLLALAFGGLAWLVVISTGTEGGEDSFMHYLFARYVPQHPANLLDHWGKPLHTLLLTPFAQFGFTGAKIYSALAACITAWFTYKTAQKLGLATAMAAIVLLLFSPLYFLCINSALTEITFALVLSAGIYLIVSDKYYIAAVVLSLLPFARTEGFILMPFIGIYYLLRKKYYPFLFLGLGVVGYSLIGYFHFEDILWVFSQNPYSDKVGVYPTSSHFWQYGDAYPLILGRPQTLIFVIGFISFLLAFNRASKTGISNAGDPFKHWLLIVVLALAFFFAHSIVWHFGIMGSAGLSRVFAGIMPLLALISARGIEAIYKPFAFNRNLRLALVCTVLFIVVEFVFQNHRFPVHLGPEERLLYKSGEWYKNSGYYKPGNKIYYFAPTVGIAYDVDPFDPSQRAYLDAAKNSENIPSGSIIVYDMHFGPNECKIQPEEIKNNPDYELLKQFTPEEPFTTLGGYNYEIFIFRRK
;
A
#
# COMPACT_ATOMS: atom_id res chain seq x y z
N MET A 1 -28.78 -7.66 -21.60
CA MET A 1 -27.67 -6.79 -22.05
C MET A 1 -26.56 -6.72 -21.00
N GLN A 2 -26.86 -6.51 -19.73
CA GLN A 2 -25.91 -6.38 -18.62
C GLN A 2 -25.05 -7.65 -18.40
N VAL A 3 -25.65 -8.85 -18.41
CA VAL A 3 -24.91 -10.14 -18.27
C VAL A 3 -23.83 -10.29 -19.37
N LYS A 4 -24.16 -9.91 -20.60
CA LYS A 4 -23.20 -9.95 -21.74
C LYS A 4 -22.02 -8.99 -21.54
N GLN A 5 -22.30 -7.81 -20.97
CA GLN A 5 -21.27 -6.82 -20.66
C GLN A 5 -20.35 -7.29 -19.51
N ASP A 6 -20.92 -7.90 -18.46
CA ASP A 6 -20.15 -8.44 -17.34
C ASP A 6 -19.20 -9.55 -17.81
N HIS A 7 -19.60 -10.45 -18.72
CA HIS A 7 -18.72 -11.45 -19.31
C HIS A 7 -17.55 -10.82 -20.10
N ILE A 8 -17.82 -9.78 -20.89
CA ILE A 8 -16.76 -9.07 -21.62
C ILE A 8 -15.76 -8.46 -20.63
N VAL A 9 -16.24 -7.83 -19.56
CA VAL A 9 -15.37 -7.24 -18.53
C VAL A 9 -14.53 -8.30 -17.82
N LEU A 10 -15.11 -9.46 -17.50
CA LEU A 10 -14.32 -10.56 -16.87
C LEU A 10 -13.21 -11.04 -17.80
N VAL A 11 -13.48 -11.19 -19.11
CA VAL A 11 -12.45 -11.55 -20.09
C VAL A 11 -11.36 -10.48 -20.17
N LEU A 12 -11.74 -9.19 -20.23
CA LEU A 12 -10.76 -8.09 -20.23
C LEU A 12 -9.91 -8.05 -18.96
N LEU A 13 -10.50 -8.31 -17.79
CA LEU A 13 -9.77 -8.38 -16.52
C LEU A 13 -8.85 -9.61 -16.46
N ALA A 14 -9.24 -10.74 -17.03
CA ALA A 14 -8.38 -11.90 -17.15
C ALA A 14 -7.17 -11.63 -18.05
N LEU A 15 -7.38 -10.93 -19.18
CA LEU A 15 -6.28 -10.48 -20.06
C LEU A 15 -5.38 -9.45 -19.37
N ALA A 16 -5.98 -8.49 -18.65
CA ALA A 16 -5.24 -7.51 -17.86
C ALA A 16 -4.40 -8.19 -16.78
N PHE A 17 -4.96 -9.17 -16.05
CA PHE A 17 -4.21 -9.96 -15.08
C PHE A 17 -3.03 -10.69 -15.74
N GLY A 18 -3.24 -11.33 -16.91
CA GLY A 18 -2.15 -11.98 -17.66
C GLY A 18 -1.01 -11.01 -18.00
N GLY A 19 -1.35 -9.81 -18.48
CA GLY A 19 -0.36 -8.77 -18.80
C GLY A 19 0.36 -8.23 -17.55
N LEU A 20 -0.36 -7.99 -16.45
CA LEU A 20 0.22 -7.55 -15.18
C LEU A 20 1.10 -8.65 -14.56
N ALA A 21 0.66 -9.89 -14.56
CA ALA A 21 1.44 -11.03 -14.08
C ALA A 21 2.73 -11.22 -14.89
N TRP A 22 2.66 -11.08 -16.22
CA TRP A 22 3.84 -11.09 -17.07
C TRP A 22 4.81 -9.95 -16.72
N LEU A 23 4.30 -8.72 -16.58
CA LEU A 23 5.11 -7.57 -16.16
C LEU A 23 5.78 -7.80 -14.81
N VAL A 24 5.05 -8.38 -13.85
CA VAL A 24 5.58 -8.77 -12.53
C VAL A 24 6.71 -9.78 -12.65
N VAL A 25 6.56 -10.80 -13.49
CA VAL A 25 7.58 -11.87 -13.67
C VAL A 25 8.88 -11.32 -14.24
N ILE A 26 8.81 -10.39 -15.19
CA ILE A 26 10.01 -9.79 -15.81
C ILE A 26 10.61 -8.66 -14.98
N SER A 27 9.90 -8.15 -13.96
CA SER A 27 10.37 -7.09 -13.07
C SER A 27 11.19 -7.67 -11.91
N THR A 28 12.48 -7.34 -11.86
CA THR A 28 13.37 -7.76 -10.77
C THR A 28 13.20 -6.92 -9.50
N GLY A 29 12.74 -5.67 -9.65
CA GLY A 29 12.48 -4.73 -8.55
C GLY A 29 11.02 -4.66 -8.13
N THR A 30 10.74 -3.67 -7.29
CA THR A 30 9.42 -3.45 -6.66
C THR A 30 9.21 -1.97 -6.36
N GLU A 31 7.96 -1.55 -6.25
CA GLU A 31 7.61 -0.28 -5.62
C GLU A 31 7.72 -0.43 -4.09
N GLY A 32 8.12 0.65 -3.41
CA GLY A 32 8.20 0.73 -1.96
C GLY A 32 9.40 0.04 -1.32
N GLY A 33 10.34 -0.48 -2.14
CA GLY A 33 11.63 -0.99 -1.66
C GLY A 33 11.53 -1.92 -0.44
N GLU A 34 12.24 -1.57 0.61
CA GLU A 34 12.36 -2.37 1.84
C GLU A 34 11.01 -2.68 2.51
N ASP A 35 10.01 -1.78 2.45
CA ASP A 35 8.68 -2.07 2.98
C ASP A 35 8.01 -3.23 2.24
N SER A 36 8.16 -3.26 0.91
CA SER A 36 7.61 -4.34 0.08
C SER A 36 8.27 -5.69 0.40
N PHE A 37 9.59 -5.70 0.58
CA PHE A 37 10.32 -6.89 0.99
C PHE A 37 9.92 -7.36 2.39
N MET A 38 9.75 -6.44 3.33
CA MET A 38 9.36 -6.81 4.69
C MET A 38 7.97 -7.42 4.75
N HIS A 39 6.97 -6.86 4.05
CA HIS A 39 5.64 -7.47 3.96
C HIS A 39 5.67 -8.88 3.35
N TYR A 40 6.51 -9.08 2.34
CA TYR A 40 6.75 -10.41 1.79
C TYR A 40 7.32 -11.36 2.84
N LEU A 41 8.34 -10.93 3.60
CA LEU A 41 8.98 -11.75 4.64
C LEU A 41 7.98 -12.11 5.74
N PHE A 42 7.17 -11.18 6.23
CA PHE A 42 6.09 -11.48 7.17
C PHE A 42 5.22 -12.62 6.68
N ALA A 43 4.75 -12.55 5.44
CA ALA A 43 3.88 -13.56 4.87
C ALA A 43 4.63 -14.88 4.55
N ARG A 44 5.86 -14.80 4.07
CA ARG A 44 6.70 -15.96 3.73
C ARG A 44 6.91 -16.87 4.94
N TYR A 45 7.14 -16.27 6.10
CA TYR A 45 7.49 -17.00 7.30
C TYR A 45 6.31 -17.28 8.26
N VAL A 46 5.06 -16.99 7.88
CA VAL A 46 3.88 -17.39 8.68
C VAL A 46 3.85 -18.87 9.05
N PRO A 47 4.19 -19.83 8.15
CA PRO A 47 4.16 -21.24 8.52
C PRO A 47 5.12 -21.60 9.66
N GLN A 48 6.26 -20.91 9.78
CA GLN A 48 7.26 -21.10 10.84
C GLN A 48 6.96 -20.21 12.04
N HIS A 49 6.46 -18.99 11.81
CA HIS A 49 6.19 -17.97 12.81
C HIS A 49 4.73 -17.46 12.71
N PRO A 50 3.72 -18.24 13.18
CA PRO A 50 2.30 -17.84 13.08
C PRO A 50 1.96 -16.51 13.75
N ALA A 51 2.77 -16.08 14.74
CA ALA A 51 2.63 -14.78 15.40
C ALA A 51 2.74 -13.59 14.43
N ASN A 52 3.36 -13.77 13.26
CA ASN A 52 3.40 -12.76 12.21
C ASN A 52 2.00 -12.32 11.74
N LEU A 53 0.98 -13.16 11.93
CA LEU A 53 -0.43 -12.81 11.67
C LEU A 53 -1.02 -11.82 12.69
N LEU A 54 -0.30 -11.54 13.78
CA LEU A 54 -0.70 -10.60 14.81
C LEU A 54 0.15 -9.33 14.81
N ASP A 55 1.12 -9.23 13.92
CA ASP A 55 1.98 -8.05 13.84
C ASP A 55 1.25 -6.85 13.20
N HIS A 56 1.21 -5.72 13.92
CA HIS A 56 0.55 -4.51 13.45
C HIS A 56 1.26 -3.83 12.28
N TRP A 57 2.58 -3.93 12.22
CA TRP A 57 3.34 -3.39 11.10
C TRP A 57 3.14 -4.25 9.86
N GLY A 58 3.15 -5.58 10.01
CA GLY A 58 2.89 -6.56 8.96
C GLY A 58 1.47 -6.48 8.38
N LYS A 59 0.51 -5.91 9.11
CA LYS A 59 -0.92 -5.83 8.79
C LYS A 59 -1.58 -7.21 8.69
N PRO A 60 -2.25 -7.65 9.76
CA PRO A 60 -2.76 -9.02 9.93
C PRO A 60 -3.52 -9.59 8.72
N LEU A 61 -4.47 -8.83 8.18
CA LEU A 61 -5.27 -9.28 7.03
C LEU A 61 -4.43 -9.36 5.75
N HIS A 62 -3.55 -8.39 5.53
CA HIS A 62 -2.66 -8.41 4.37
C HIS A 62 -1.73 -9.61 4.43
N THR A 63 -1.05 -9.81 5.57
CA THR A 63 -0.16 -10.96 5.80
C THR A 63 -0.88 -12.29 5.57
N LEU A 64 -2.12 -12.44 6.10
CA LEU A 64 -2.92 -13.65 5.91
C LEU A 64 -3.20 -13.92 4.42
N LEU A 65 -3.67 -12.91 3.68
CA LEU A 65 -4.04 -13.06 2.26
C LEU A 65 -2.80 -13.26 1.37
N LEU A 66 -1.68 -12.67 1.74
CA LEU A 66 -0.42 -12.78 1.00
C LEU A 66 0.29 -14.12 1.24
N THR A 67 0.12 -14.74 2.41
CA THR A 67 0.82 -15.97 2.85
C THR A 67 0.86 -17.08 1.80
N PRO A 68 -0.25 -17.53 1.17
CA PRO A 68 -0.20 -18.62 0.20
C PRO A 68 0.62 -18.27 -1.04
N PHE A 69 0.64 -17.02 -1.46
CA PHE A 69 1.40 -16.54 -2.61
C PHE A 69 2.88 -16.34 -2.30
N ALA A 70 3.18 -15.86 -1.10
CA ALA A 70 4.56 -15.65 -0.64
C ALA A 70 5.37 -16.96 -0.58
N GLN A 71 4.71 -18.12 -0.51
CA GLN A 71 5.40 -19.43 -0.57
C GLN A 71 6.05 -19.69 -1.93
N PHE A 72 5.60 -19.00 -2.99
CA PHE A 72 6.20 -19.04 -4.32
C PHE A 72 7.25 -17.93 -4.55
N GLY A 73 7.83 -17.41 -3.46
CA GLY A 73 8.84 -16.34 -3.50
C GLY A 73 8.25 -14.95 -3.65
N PHE A 74 9.13 -13.96 -3.79
CA PHE A 74 8.73 -12.55 -3.89
C PHE A 74 7.88 -12.26 -5.14
N THR A 75 8.17 -12.94 -6.26
CA THR A 75 7.35 -12.86 -7.48
C THR A 75 5.91 -13.33 -7.21
N GLY A 76 5.74 -14.41 -6.44
CA GLY A 76 4.42 -14.89 -6.02
C GLY A 76 3.66 -13.82 -5.23
N ALA A 77 4.33 -13.14 -4.30
CA ALA A 77 3.74 -12.04 -3.53
C ALA A 77 3.26 -10.90 -4.45
N LYS A 78 4.05 -10.50 -5.45
CA LYS A 78 3.65 -9.48 -6.44
C LYS A 78 2.50 -9.95 -7.34
N ILE A 79 2.41 -11.25 -7.67
CA ILE A 79 1.28 -11.83 -8.41
C ILE A 79 -0.02 -11.72 -7.60
N TYR A 80 0.03 -11.89 -6.27
CA TYR A 80 -1.11 -11.61 -5.41
C TYR A 80 -1.61 -10.17 -5.61
N SER A 81 -0.72 -9.18 -5.61
CA SER A 81 -1.10 -7.77 -5.79
C SER A 81 -1.76 -7.53 -7.16
N ALA A 82 -1.24 -8.15 -8.24
CA ALA A 82 -1.85 -8.07 -9.56
C ALA A 82 -3.26 -8.68 -9.59
N LEU A 83 -3.47 -9.83 -8.93
CA LEU A 83 -4.77 -10.48 -8.80
C LEU A 83 -5.74 -9.61 -7.99
N ALA A 84 -5.30 -9.13 -6.82
CA ALA A 84 -6.10 -8.28 -5.95
C ALA A 84 -6.50 -6.97 -6.64
N ALA A 85 -5.62 -6.37 -7.45
CA ALA A 85 -5.92 -5.19 -8.25
C ALA A 85 -7.00 -5.44 -9.31
N CYS A 86 -6.97 -6.59 -9.99
CA CYS A 86 -8.01 -6.96 -10.96
C CYS A 86 -9.36 -7.20 -10.28
N ILE A 87 -9.38 -7.84 -9.09
CA ILE A 87 -10.61 -8.01 -8.31
C ILE A 87 -11.13 -6.65 -7.81
N THR A 88 -10.24 -5.75 -7.39
CA THR A 88 -10.57 -4.36 -7.04
C THR A 88 -11.21 -3.64 -8.22
N ALA A 89 -10.66 -3.79 -9.41
CA ALA A 89 -11.21 -3.20 -10.63
C ALA A 89 -12.60 -3.74 -10.97
N TRP A 90 -12.84 -5.03 -10.73
CA TRP A 90 -14.18 -5.61 -10.86
C TRP A 90 -15.18 -4.95 -9.90
N PHE A 91 -14.87 -4.83 -8.61
CA PHE A 91 -15.78 -4.19 -7.64
C PHE A 91 -15.99 -2.70 -7.96
N THR A 92 -14.95 -2.01 -8.40
CA THR A 92 -15.03 -0.59 -8.79
C THR A 92 -15.95 -0.42 -10.01
N TYR A 93 -15.82 -1.29 -11.02
CA TYR A 93 -16.74 -1.33 -12.17
C TYR A 93 -18.18 -1.61 -11.75
N LYS A 94 -18.40 -2.62 -10.90
CA LYS A 94 -19.75 -2.95 -10.42
C LYS A 94 -20.37 -1.82 -9.60
N THR A 95 -19.56 -1.12 -8.81
CA THR A 95 -19.98 0.09 -8.11
C THR A 95 -20.36 1.20 -9.08
N ALA A 96 -19.55 1.45 -10.11
CA ALA A 96 -19.84 2.44 -11.14
C ALA A 96 -21.17 2.16 -11.86
N GLN A 97 -21.46 0.88 -12.16
CA GLN A 97 -22.76 0.47 -12.72
C GLN A 97 -23.94 0.80 -11.77
N LYS A 98 -23.78 0.47 -10.48
CA LYS A 98 -24.81 0.74 -9.46
C LYS A 98 -25.03 2.23 -9.23
N LEU A 99 -24.01 3.04 -9.41
CA LEU A 99 -24.08 4.51 -9.36
C LEU A 99 -24.69 5.13 -10.63
N GLY A 100 -25.01 4.31 -11.63
CA GLY A 100 -25.65 4.75 -12.87
C GLY A 100 -24.70 5.39 -13.88
N LEU A 101 -23.38 5.16 -13.78
CA LEU A 101 -22.43 5.69 -14.75
C LEU A 101 -22.54 4.95 -16.08
N ALA A 102 -22.82 5.69 -17.16
CA ALA A 102 -22.90 5.13 -18.50
C ALA A 102 -21.52 4.62 -19.01
N THR A 103 -20.44 5.13 -18.46
CA THR A 103 -19.04 4.73 -18.74
C THR A 103 -18.43 3.91 -17.63
N ALA A 104 -19.19 3.00 -17.00
CA ALA A 104 -18.71 2.20 -15.88
C ALA A 104 -17.39 1.47 -16.17
N MET A 105 -17.16 1.01 -17.41
CA MET A 105 -15.89 0.38 -17.83
C MET A 105 -14.68 1.32 -17.73
N ALA A 106 -14.87 2.64 -17.86
CA ALA A 106 -13.79 3.60 -17.72
C ALA A 106 -13.17 3.56 -16.32
N ALA A 107 -13.96 3.24 -15.28
CA ALA A 107 -13.46 3.11 -13.92
C ALA A 107 -12.37 2.03 -13.78
N ILE A 108 -12.39 0.98 -14.59
CA ILE A 108 -11.36 -0.06 -14.63
C ILE A 108 -10.01 0.54 -15.06
N VAL A 109 -10.02 1.26 -16.18
CA VAL A 109 -8.79 1.87 -16.73
C VAL A 109 -8.26 2.96 -15.80
N LEU A 110 -9.16 3.82 -15.30
CA LEU A 110 -8.82 4.89 -14.36
C LEU A 110 -8.27 4.37 -13.03
N LEU A 111 -8.66 3.17 -12.59
CA LEU A 111 -8.07 2.52 -11.44
C LEU A 111 -6.71 1.92 -11.77
N LEU A 112 -6.69 0.98 -12.74
CA LEU A 112 -5.49 0.19 -13.02
C LEU A 112 -4.33 1.02 -13.56
N PHE A 113 -4.61 2.09 -14.31
CA PHE A 113 -3.61 2.97 -14.91
C PHE A 113 -3.48 4.33 -14.22
N SER A 114 -3.93 4.47 -12.96
CA SER A 114 -3.41 5.54 -12.11
C SER A 114 -1.94 5.25 -11.80
N PRO A 115 -0.99 6.15 -12.07
CA PRO A 115 0.44 5.86 -12.00
C PRO A 115 0.87 5.17 -10.71
N LEU A 116 0.51 5.76 -9.57
CA LEU A 116 0.90 5.24 -8.27
C LEU A 116 0.27 3.87 -7.96
N TYR A 117 -0.99 3.66 -8.35
CA TYR A 117 -1.65 2.36 -8.18
C TYR A 117 -1.01 1.30 -9.08
N PHE A 118 -0.70 1.65 -10.34
CA PHE A 118 -0.02 0.77 -11.28
C PHE A 118 1.35 0.32 -10.78
N LEU A 119 2.14 1.24 -10.20
CA LEU A 119 3.42 0.91 -9.56
C LEU A 119 3.23 -0.02 -8.36
N CYS A 120 2.27 0.26 -7.47
CA CYS A 120 1.97 -0.58 -6.31
C CYS A 120 1.50 -2.00 -6.69
N ILE A 121 0.93 -2.22 -7.89
CA ILE A 121 0.61 -3.57 -8.36
C ILE A 121 1.88 -4.45 -8.46
N ASN A 122 3.03 -3.87 -8.80
CA ASN A 122 4.30 -4.59 -8.84
C ASN A 122 5.03 -4.57 -7.48
N SER A 123 4.30 -4.83 -6.40
CA SER A 123 4.84 -4.84 -5.03
C SER A 123 4.13 -5.84 -4.14
N ALA A 124 4.64 -6.04 -2.92
CA ALA A 124 3.95 -6.73 -1.84
C ALA A 124 3.38 -5.75 -0.80
N LEU A 125 3.08 -4.51 -1.21
CA LEU A 125 2.58 -3.45 -0.35
C LEU A 125 1.10 -3.64 0.03
N THR A 126 0.73 -3.13 1.17
CA THR A 126 -0.59 -3.30 1.80
C THR A 126 -1.70 -2.48 1.15
N GLU A 127 -1.35 -1.44 0.38
CA GLU A 127 -2.27 -0.52 -0.29
C GLU A 127 -3.25 -1.25 -1.22
N ILE A 128 -2.78 -2.26 -1.94
CA ILE A 128 -3.61 -3.03 -2.87
C ILE A 128 -4.65 -3.87 -2.12
N THR A 129 -4.27 -4.48 -1.00
CA THR A 129 -5.20 -5.22 -0.14
C THR A 129 -6.24 -4.29 0.49
N PHE A 130 -5.83 -3.11 0.93
CA PHE A 130 -6.75 -2.10 1.46
C PHE A 130 -7.76 -1.65 0.41
N ALA A 131 -7.30 -1.35 -0.82
CA ALA A 131 -8.16 -0.98 -1.94
C ALA A 131 -9.16 -2.10 -2.28
N LEU A 132 -8.75 -3.38 -2.21
CA LEU A 132 -9.61 -4.52 -2.41
C LEU A 132 -10.74 -4.58 -1.38
N VAL A 133 -10.41 -4.51 -0.10
CA VAL A 133 -11.40 -4.57 0.99
C VAL A 133 -12.35 -3.38 0.93
N LEU A 134 -11.82 -2.17 0.70
CA LEU A 134 -12.61 -0.95 0.57
C LEU A 134 -13.58 -1.04 -0.61
N SER A 135 -13.11 -1.41 -1.80
CA SER A 135 -13.94 -1.50 -3.00
C SER A 135 -15.03 -2.56 -2.89
N ALA A 136 -14.70 -3.72 -2.30
CA ALA A 136 -15.67 -4.79 -2.03
C ALA A 136 -16.76 -4.32 -1.05
N GLY A 137 -16.36 -3.66 0.04
CA GLY A 137 -17.30 -3.11 1.02
C GLY A 137 -18.22 -2.04 0.44
N ILE A 138 -17.68 -1.10 -0.33
CA ILE A 138 -18.48 -0.06 -1.02
C ILE A 138 -19.45 -0.69 -2.03
N TYR A 139 -18.97 -1.67 -2.82
CA TYR A 139 -19.86 -2.39 -3.74
C TYR A 139 -21.03 -3.07 -3.02
N LEU A 140 -20.74 -3.69 -1.86
CA LEU A 140 -21.79 -4.35 -1.06
C LEU A 140 -22.78 -3.34 -0.47
N ILE A 141 -22.32 -2.16 -0.04
CA ILE A 141 -23.20 -1.06 0.41
C ILE A 141 -24.14 -0.62 -0.73
N VAL A 142 -23.59 -0.32 -1.91
CA VAL A 142 -24.41 0.15 -3.04
C VAL A 142 -25.30 -0.94 -3.65
N SER A 143 -25.09 -2.20 -3.23
CA SER A 143 -25.92 -3.36 -3.56
C SER A 143 -26.90 -3.72 -2.43
N ASP A 144 -27.08 -2.86 -1.44
CA ASP A 144 -27.97 -3.03 -0.27
C ASP A 144 -27.65 -4.25 0.61
N LYS A 145 -26.43 -4.82 0.50
CA LYS A 145 -25.95 -5.97 1.29
C LYS A 145 -25.25 -5.50 2.56
N TYR A 146 -25.92 -4.70 3.38
CA TYR A 146 -25.32 -3.98 4.51
C TYR A 146 -24.65 -4.86 5.55
N TYR A 147 -25.17 -6.05 5.88
CA TYR A 147 -24.54 -6.95 6.85
C TYR A 147 -23.18 -7.46 6.36
N ILE A 148 -23.15 -7.99 5.13
CA ILE A 148 -21.90 -8.50 4.55
C ILE A 148 -20.91 -7.36 4.34
N ALA A 149 -21.39 -6.18 3.92
CA ALA A 149 -20.57 -4.99 3.78
C ALA A 149 -19.92 -4.59 5.11
N ALA A 150 -20.67 -4.62 6.22
CA ALA A 150 -20.15 -4.28 7.53
C ALA A 150 -19.07 -5.28 7.99
N VAL A 151 -19.27 -6.57 7.77
CA VAL A 151 -18.26 -7.60 8.08
C VAL A 151 -17.00 -7.38 7.27
N VAL A 152 -17.10 -7.16 5.95
CA VAL A 152 -15.95 -6.91 5.07
C VAL A 152 -15.21 -5.63 5.48
N LEU A 153 -15.94 -4.55 5.73
CA LEU A 153 -15.35 -3.27 6.12
C LEU A 153 -14.76 -3.28 7.53
N SER A 154 -15.26 -4.15 8.43
CA SER A 154 -14.67 -4.31 9.77
C SER A 154 -13.22 -4.81 9.73
N LEU A 155 -12.81 -5.42 8.61
CA LEU A 155 -11.45 -5.90 8.37
C LEU A 155 -10.51 -4.83 7.79
N LEU A 156 -11.03 -3.67 7.41
CA LEU A 156 -10.26 -2.60 6.77
C LEU A 156 -9.06 -2.13 7.62
N PRO A 157 -9.19 -1.92 8.96
CA PRO A 157 -8.07 -1.55 9.82
C PRO A 157 -6.92 -2.57 9.85
N PHE A 158 -7.22 -3.84 9.57
CA PHE A 158 -6.26 -4.95 9.56
C PHE A 158 -5.60 -5.15 8.20
N ALA A 159 -6.14 -4.54 7.14
CA ALA A 159 -5.45 -4.36 5.87
C ALA A 159 -4.46 -3.19 5.93
N ARG A 160 -4.86 -2.08 6.57
CA ARG A 160 -4.02 -0.91 6.90
C ARG A 160 -4.65 -0.15 8.08
N THR A 161 -3.80 0.35 8.96
CA THR A 161 -4.24 1.09 10.16
C THR A 161 -5.10 2.30 9.81
N GLU A 162 -4.91 2.89 8.64
CA GLU A 162 -5.72 4.01 8.12
C GLU A 162 -7.19 3.65 7.92
N GLY A 163 -7.52 2.37 7.94
CA GLY A 163 -8.92 1.92 8.00
C GLY A 163 -9.69 2.54 9.17
N PHE A 164 -9.04 2.75 10.32
CA PHE A 164 -9.66 3.43 11.46
C PHE A 164 -10.09 4.87 11.15
N ILE A 165 -9.45 5.56 10.19
CA ILE A 165 -9.86 6.90 9.73
C ILE A 165 -11.23 6.83 9.03
N LEU A 166 -11.46 5.80 8.23
CA LEU A 166 -12.68 5.68 7.42
C LEU A 166 -13.87 5.12 8.20
N MET A 167 -13.62 4.29 9.22
CA MET A 167 -14.67 3.59 9.99
C MET A 167 -15.73 4.53 10.61
N PRO A 168 -15.38 5.67 11.23
CA PRO A 168 -16.39 6.60 11.77
C PRO A 168 -17.35 7.13 10.70
N PHE A 169 -16.85 7.48 9.51
CA PHE A 169 -17.67 8.00 8.42
C PHE A 169 -18.57 6.92 7.81
N ILE A 170 -18.08 5.68 7.70
CA ILE A 170 -18.88 4.53 7.32
C ILE A 170 -19.97 4.30 8.36
N GLY A 171 -19.63 4.33 9.65
CA GLY A 171 -20.58 4.20 10.76
C GLY A 171 -21.68 5.25 10.72
N ILE A 172 -21.31 6.53 10.54
CA ILE A 172 -22.28 7.64 10.38
C ILE A 172 -23.20 7.38 9.19
N TYR A 173 -22.65 6.92 8.08
CA TYR A 173 -23.47 6.58 6.90
C TYR A 173 -24.50 5.49 7.22
N TYR A 174 -24.13 4.42 7.94
CA TYR A 174 -25.06 3.38 8.37
C TYR A 174 -26.17 3.93 9.27
N LEU A 175 -25.83 4.78 10.24
CA LEU A 175 -26.79 5.42 11.16
C LEU A 175 -27.75 6.32 10.39
N LEU A 176 -27.26 7.16 9.47
CA LEU A 176 -28.09 8.02 8.63
C LEU A 176 -29.02 7.22 7.68
N ARG A 177 -28.60 6.01 7.29
CA ARG A 177 -29.41 5.08 6.51
C ARG A 177 -30.35 4.22 7.39
N LYS A 178 -30.38 4.45 8.72
CA LYS A 178 -31.16 3.68 9.72
C LYS A 178 -30.84 2.19 9.68
N LYS A 179 -29.59 1.82 9.37
CA LYS A 179 -29.10 0.44 9.32
C LYS A 179 -28.40 0.09 10.65
N TYR A 180 -29.14 0.18 11.78
CA TYR A 180 -28.60 0.05 13.15
C TYR A 180 -28.00 -1.33 13.44
N TYR A 181 -28.69 -2.42 13.03
CA TYR A 181 -28.15 -3.76 13.26
C TYR A 181 -26.87 -4.04 12.43
N PRO A 182 -26.84 -3.79 11.10
CA PRO A 182 -25.59 -3.93 10.35
C PRO A 182 -24.46 -3.06 10.88
N PHE A 183 -24.75 -1.87 11.43
CA PHE A 183 -23.75 -1.00 12.03
C PHE A 183 -22.93 -1.71 13.13
N LEU A 184 -23.56 -2.54 13.96
CA LEU A 184 -22.86 -3.28 15.02
C LEU A 184 -21.81 -4.25 14.47
N PHE A 185 -22.01 -4.76 13.26
CA PHE A 185 -21.06 -5.67 12.61
C PHE A 185 -19.77 -4.98 12.12
N LEU A 186 -19.74 -3.64 12.09
CA LEU A 186 -18.50 -2.90 11.82
C LEU A 186 -17.43 -3.11 12.91
N GLY A 187 -17.81 -3.52 14.12
CA GLY A 187 -16.89 -3.84 15.20
C GLY A 187 -16.30 -5.26 15.14
N LEU A 188 -16.83 -6.16 14.30
CA LEU A 188 -16.47 -7.59 14.33
C LEU A 188 -14.98 -7.85 14.06
N GLY A 189 -14.35 -7.08 13.18
CA GLY A 189 -12.92 -7.22 12.91
C GLY A 189 -12.10 -6.95 14.17
N VAL A 190 -12.37 -5.83 14.85
CA VAL A 190 -11.67 -5.47 16.10
C VAL A 190 -11.92 -6.53 17.17
N VAL A 191 -13.17 -6.92 17.40
CA VAL A 191 -13.52 -7.96 18.40
C VAL A 191 -12.82 -9.28 18.07
N GLY A 192 -12.87 -9.74 16.81
CA GLY A 192 -12.25 -10.99 16.40
C GLY A 192 -10.72 -10.98 16.59
N TYR A 193 -10.06 -9.94 16.13
CA TYR A 193 -8.60 -9.84 16.30
C TYR A 193 -8.20 -9.60 17.75
N SER A 194 -8.96 -8.82 18.53
CA SER A 194 -8.74 -8.68 19.98
C SER A 194 -8.79 -10.02 20.70
N LEU A 195 -9.79 -10.84 20.38
CA LEU A 195 -9.91 -12.17 20.98
C LEU A 195 -8.76 -13.10 20.57
N ILE A 196 -8.38 -13.13 19.29
CA ILE A 196 -7.27 -13.96 18.81
C ILE A 196 -5.95 -13.53 19.47
N GLY A 197 -5.64 -12.23 19.48
CA GLY A 197 -4.39 -11.73 20.03
C GLY A 197 -4.35 -11.77 21.57
N TYR A 198 -5.49 -11.79 22.25
CA TYR A 198 -5.52 -11.96 23.71
C TYR A 198 -4.76 -13.22 24.19
N PHE A 199 -4.87 -14.32 23.46
CA PHE A 199 -4.13 -15.54 23.80
C PHE A 199 -2.61 -15.44 23.58
N HIS A 200 -2.15 -14.44 22.85
CA HIS A 200 -0.71 -14.22 22.60
C HIS A 200 -0.14 -13.08 23.43
N PHE A 201 -0.88 -11.98 23.57
CA PHE A 201 -0.42 -10.77 24.23
C PHE A 201 -0.92 -10.62 25.68
N GLU A 202 -1.85 -11.48 26.12
CA GLU A 202 -2.55 -11.38 27.41
C GLU A 202 -3.24 -10.01 27.63
N ASP A 203 -3.52 -9.31 26.53
CA ASP A 203 -4.14 -7.99 26.48
C ASP A 203 -5.30 -7.99 25.47
N ILE A 204 -6.52 -7.78 25.94
CA ILE A 204 -7.72 -7.71 25.07
C ILE A 204 -7.74 -6.44 24.20
N LEU A 205 -7.01 -5.41 24.59
CA LEU A 205 -6.91 -4.15 23.87
C LEU A 205 -5.66 -4.08 22.99
N TRP A 206 -4.93 -5.20 22.80
CA TRP A 206 -3.69 -5.26 22.06
C TRP A 206 -3.74 -4.58 20.67
N VAL A 207 -4.91 -4.60 20.02
CA VAL A 207 -5.13 -3.90 18.74
C VAL A 207 -4.83 -2.40 18.83
N PHE A 208 -4.96 -1.81 20.02
CA PHE A 208 -4.69 -0.39 20.26
C PHE A 208 -3.38 -0.19 21.02
N SER A 209 -3.11 -0.98 22.06
CA SER A 209 -1.91 -0.85 22.91
C SER A 209 -0.61 -1.21 22.20
N GLN A 210 -0.64 -2.16 21.25
CA GLN A 210 0.52 -2.61 20.46
C GLN A 210 0.71 -1.80 19.16
N ASN A 211 0.12 -0.60 19.05
CA ASN A 211 0.26 0.23 17.87
C ASN A 211 1.71 0.76 17.73
N PRO A 212 2.47 0.37 16.70
CA PRO A 212 3.89 0.77 16.56
C PRO A 212 4.07 2.24 16.16
N TYR A 213 2.99 2.96 15.92
CA TYR A 213 3.03 4.35 15.45
C TYR A 213 2.73 5.37 16.54
N SER A 214 2.25 4.95 17.74
CA SER A 214 1.78 5.83 18.80
C SER A 214 2.87 6.79 19.31
N ASP A 215 4.12 6.33 19.41
CA ASP A 215 5.23 7.05 20.03
C ASP A 215 6.30 7.52 19.03
N LYS A 216 6.10 7.26 17.72
CA LYS A 216 7.07 7.66 16.70
C LYS A 216 6.86 9.12 16.28
N VAL A 217 7.70 9.99 16.80
CA VAL A 217 8.02 11.28 16.18
C VAL A 217 8.92 10.98 14.98
N GLY A 218 8.63 11.58 13.82
CA GLY A 218 9.20 11.18 12.52
C GLY A 218 10.71 10.92 12.52
N VAL A 219 11.12 9.77 12.04
CA VAL A 219 12.52 9.39 11.81
C VAL A 219 13.14 10.28 10.73
N TYR A 220 12.32 10.71 9.78
CA TYR A 220 12.72 11.58 8.67
C TYR A 220 12.19 13.00 8.86
N PRO A 221 12.86 14.01 8.26
CA PRO A 221 12.41 15.40 8.35
C PRO A 221 10.97 15.54 7.88
N THR A 222 10.11 16.10 8.71
CA THR A 222 8.73 16.41 8.36
C THR A 222 8.65 17.77 7.67
N SER A 223 7.83 17.87 6.62
CA SER A 223 7.47 19.15 6.01
C SER A 223 6.26 19.72 6.76
N SER A 224 6.28 21.02 7.03
CA SER A 224 5.11 21.72 7.57
C SER A 224 4.03 22.01 6.52
N HIS A 225 4.18 21.52 5.29
CA HIS A 225 3.29 21.84 4.18
C HIS A 225 2.01 21.00 4.23
N PHE A 226 0.92 21.61 4.69
CA PHE A 226 -0.38 20.95 4.82
C PHE A 226 -0.95 20.40 3.49
N TRP A 227 -0.70 21.10 2.37
CA TRP A 227 -1.23 20.74 1.05
C TRP A 227 -0.35 19.79 0.24
N GLN A 228 0.70 19.21 0.83
CA GLN A 228 1.63 18.31 0.14
C GLN A 228 0.94 17.23 -0.70
N TYR A 229 -0.10 16.60 -0.17
CA TYR A 229 -0.83 15.59 -0.92
C TYR A 229 -1.69 16.18 -2.05
N GLY A 230 -2.15 17.43 -1.90
CA GLY A 230 -2.81 18.17 -2.98
C GLY A 230 -1.87 18.40 -4.16
N ASP A 231 -0.65 18.84 -3.88
CA ASP A 231 0.40 19.05 -4.88
C ASP A 231 0.87 17.72 -5.49
N ALA A 232 0.76 16.62 -4.73
CA ALA A 232 1.13 15.29 -5.20
C ALA A 232 0.07 14.61 -6.09
N TYR A 233 -1.17 15.12 -6.18
CA TYR A 233 -2.20 14.49 -7.01
C TYR A 233 -1.78 14.23 -8.47
N PRO A 234 -1.03 15.12 -9.14
CA PRO A 234 -0.49 14.84 -10.46
C PRO A 234 0.48 13.66 -10.54
N LEU A 235 1.12 13.28 -9.42
CA LEU A 235 1.94 12.08 -9.31
C LEU A 235 1.07 10.85 -8.99
N ILE A 236 0.07 11.02 -8.12
CA ILE A 236 -0.83 9.95 -7.67
C ILE A 236 -1.71 9.45 -8.80
N LEU A 237 -2.41 10.38 -9.48
CA LEU A 237 -3.37 10.08 -10.54
C LEU A 237 -2.79 10.22 -11.96
N GLY A 238 -1.64 10.90 -12.10
CA GLY A 238 -1.19 11.41 -13.39
C GLY A 238 -1.92 12.70 -13.78
N ARG A 239 -1.22 13.62 -14.45
CA ARG A 239 -1.80 14.93 -14.84
C ARG A 239 -3.14 14.81 -15.60
N PRO A 240 -3.29 13.92 -16.60
CA PRO A 240 -4.56 13.79 -17.33
C PRO A 240 -5.71 13.38 -16.43
N GLN A 241 -5.50 12.38 -15.58
CA GLN A 241 -6.56 11.88 -14.70
C GLN A 241 -6.87 12.86 -13.57
N THR A 242 -5.89 13.65 -13.09
CA THR A 242 -6.11 14.71 -12.11
C THR A 242 -7.10 15.74 -12.63
N LEU A 243 -6.99 16.17 -13.91
CA LEU A 243 -7.96 17.07 -14.52
C LEU A 243 -9.36 16.45 -14.57
N ILE A 244 -9.45 15.18 -14.97
CA ILE A 244 -10.70 14.43 -15.03
C ILE A 244 -11.32 14.30 -13.63
N PHE A 245 -10.50 14.02 -12.60
CA PHE A 245 -10.91 13.95 -11.21
C PHE A 245 -11.50 15.28 -10.72
N VAL A 246 -10.83 16.40 -10.99
CA VAL A 246 -11.32 17.75 -10.64
C VAL A 246 -12.68 18.03 -11.28
N ILE A 247 -12.85 17.69 -12.57
CA ILE A 247 -14.15 17.84 -13.28
C ILE A 247 -15.22 16.98 -12.61
N GLY A 248 -14.88 15.72 -12.24
CA GLY A 248 -15.79 14.80 -11.54
C GLY A 248 -16.19 15.31 -10.17
N PHE A 249 -15.25 15.86 -9.42
CA PHE A 249 -15.48 16.47 -8.11
C PHE A 249 -16.37 17.71 -8.22
N ILE A 250 -16.10 18.61 -9.16
CA ILE A 250 -16.96 19.79 -9.45
C ILE A 250 -18.38 19.33 -9.84
N SER A 251 -18.50 18.32 -10.71
CA SER A 251 -19.80 17.74 -11.08
C SER A 251 -20.57 17.21 -9.87
N PHE A 252 -19.86 16.62 -8.89
CA PHE A 252 -20.47 16.22 -7.63
C PHE A 252 -20.93 17.42 -6.80
N LEU A 253 -20.09 18.46 -6.64
CA LEU A 253 -20.44 19.68 -5.89
C LEU A 253 -21.67 20.38 -6.46
N LEU A 254 -21.80 20.44 -7.78
CA LEU A 254 -22.99 21.00 -8.44
C LEU A 254 -24.25 20.16 -8.13
N ALA A 255 -24.13 18.83 -8.11
CA ALA A 255 -25.23 17.95 -7.71
C ALA A 255 -25.57 18.09 -6.21
N PHE A 256 -24.55 18.24 -5.36
CA PHE A 256 -24.72 18.48 -3.93
C PHE A 256 -25.47 19.78 -3.66
N ASN A 257 -25.10 20.88 -4.32
CA ASN A 257 -25.79 22.18 -4.16
C ASN A 257 -27.28 22.07 -4.56
N ARG A 258 -27.60 21.32 -5.63
CA ARG A 258 -29.01 21.07 -6.02
C ARG A 258 -29.76 20.28 -4.96
N ALA A 259 -29.15 19.16 -4.48
CA ALA A 259 -29.76 18.31 -3.45
C ALA A 259 -29.95 19.04 -2.12
N SER A 260 -29.03 19.95 -1.75
CA SER A 260 -29.15 20.78 -0.55
C SER A 260 -30.38 21.71 -0.62
N LYS A 261 -30.67 22.30 -1.80
CA LYS A 261 -31.81 23.19 -1.99
C LYS A 261 -33.18 22.43 -1.97
N THR A 262 -33.19 21.16 -2.36
CA THR A 262 -34.41 20.33 -2.36
C THR A 262 -34.55 19.45 -1.12
N GLY A 263 -33.57 19.47 -0.22
CA GLY A 263 -33.45 18.63 0.95
C GLY A 263 -32.66 17.33 0.65
N ILE A 264 -31.47 17.18 1.27
CA ILE A 264 -30.58 16.00 1.09
C ILE A 264 -31.28 14.69 1.48
N SER A 265 -32.18 14.75 2.47
CA SER A 265 -32.99 13.60 2.90
C SER A 265 -33.85 13.02 1.79
N ASN A 266 -34.30 13.87 0.87
CA ASN A 266 -35.14 13.53 -0.27
C ASN A 266 -34.34 13.11 -1.51
N ALA A 267 -33.00 13.25 -1.47
CA ALA A 267 -32.14 12.82 -2.57
C ALA A 267 -32.18 11.29 -2.72
N GLY A 268 -32.18 10.82 -3.96
CA GLY A 268 -32.16 9.38 -4.27
C GLY A 268 -30.91 8.66 -3.75
N ASP A 269 -30.99 7.35 -3.64
CA ASP A 269 -29.90 6.49 -3.14
C ASP A 269 -28.57 6.64 -3.90
N PRO A 270 -28.55 6.77 -5.23
CA PRO A 270 -27.29 7.00 -5.94
C PRO A 270 -26.54 8.25 -5.47
N PHE A 271 -27.25 9.32 -5.14
CA PHE A 271 -26.63 10.53 -4.60
C PHE A 271 -26.05 10.29 -3.20
N LYS A 272 -26.75 9.58 -2.32
CA LYS A 272 -26.29 9.26 -0.97
C LYS A 272 -25.05 8.37 -0.99
N HIS A 273 -24.97 7.42 -1.96
CA HIS A 273 -23.76 6.62 -2.17
C HIS A 273 -22.59 7.47 -2.69
N TRP A 274 -22.84 8.41 -3.59
CA TRP A 274 -21.83 9.38 -4.02
C TRP A 274 -21.31 10.23 -2.88
N LEU A 275 -22.20 10.67 -1.99
CA LEU A 275 -21.81 11.42 -0.80
C LEU A 275 -20.85 10.61 0.08
N LEU A 276 -21.14 9.33 0.33
CA LEU A 276 -20.24 8.44 1.07
C LEU A 276 -18.88 8.37 0.39
N ILE A 277 -18.79 8.11 -0.90
CA ILE A 277 -17.54 7.98 -1.66
C ILE A 277 -16.68 9.23 -1.54
N VAL A 278 -17.29 10.41 -1.73
CA VAL A 278 -16.57 11.70 -1.67
C VAL A 278 -16.14 12.02 -0.24
N VAL A 279 -17.00 11.76 0.75
CA VAL A 279 -16.66 11.98 2.17
C VAL A 279 -15.50 11.10 2.60
N LEU A 280 -15.45 9.81 2.20
CA LEU A 280 -14.34 8.92 2.54
C LEU A 280 -13.03 9.38 1.87
N ALA A 281 -13.08 9.81 0.61
CA ALA A 281 -11.90 10.34 -0.09
C ALA A 281 -11.36 11.61 0.58
N LEU A 282 -12.24 12.54 0.97
CA LEU A 282 -11.86 13.77 1.66
C LEU A 282 -11.35 13.48 3.08
N ALA A 283 -12.00 12.59 3.83
CA ALA A 283 -11.58 12.21 5.17
C ALA A 283 -10.16 11.64 5.15
N PHE A 284 -9.86 10.76 4.19
CA PHE A 284 -8.53 10.20 4.03
C PHE A 284 -7.49 11.28 3.68
N PHE A 285 -7.82 12.17 2.75
CA PHE A 285 -6.96 13.28 2.35
C PHE A 285 -6.63 14.19 3.54
N PHE A 286 -7.64 14.68 4.24
CA PHE A 286 -7.43 15.61 5.35
C PHE A 286 -6.76 14.96 6.55
N ALA A 287 -7.07 13.70 6.86
CA ALA A 287 -6.39 12.98 7.94
C ALA A 287 -4.88 12.86 7.67
N HIS A 288 -4.49 12.43 6.46
CA HIS A 288 -3.08 12.36 6.09
C HIS A 288 -2.40 13.74 6.06
N SER A 289 -3.09 14.77 5.57
CA SER A 289 -2.57 16.15 5.58
C SER A 289 -2.34 16.66 7.01
N ILE A 290 -3.24 16.37 7.94
CA ILE A 290 -3.11 16.73 9.37
C ILE A 290 -1.94 15.97 9.99
N VAL A 291 -1.91 14.63 9.84
CA VAL A 291 -0.87 13.78 10.44
C VAL A 291 0.52 14.18 9.93
N TRP A 292 0.66 14.49 8.65
CA TRP A 292 1.90 14.97 8.05
C TRP A 292 2.29 16.37 8.53
N HIS A 293 1.34 17.30 8.50
CA HIS A 293 1.60 18.69 8.89
C HIS A 293 2.09 18.82 10.33
N PHE A 294 1.51 18.04 11.24
CA PHE A 294 1.88 18.04 12.66
C PHE A 294 3.00 17.04 13.01
N GLY A 295 3.49 16.24 12.06
CA GLY A 295 4.57 15.27 12.29
C GLY A 295 4.21 14.18 13.30
N ILE A 296 2.95 13.78 13.38
CA ILE A 296 2.44 12.78 14.32
C ILE A 296 2.35 11.38 13.70
N MET A 297 2.30 10.36 14.55
CA MET A 297 2.13 8.95 14.17
C MET A 297 3.20 8.43 13.19
N GLY A 298 4.41 8.97 13.24
CA GLY A 298 5.53 8.53 12.38
C GLY A 298 5.31 8.72 10.89
N SER A 299 4.47 9.66 10.49
CA SER A 299 4.19 9.92 9.06
C SER A 299 5.48 10.31 8.33
N ALA A 300 5.75 9.63 7.21
CA ALA A 300 6.85 9.94 6.29
C ALA A 300 6.39 10.72 5.04
N GLY A 301 5.13 11.19 5.01
CA GLY A 301 4.58 11.97 3.90
C GLY A 301 4.45 11.20 2.58
N LEU A 302 4.39 9.88 2.62
CA LEU A 302 4.40 9.02 1.44
C LEU A 302 3.09 9.13 0.64
N SER A 303 3.18 9.58 -0.60
CA SER A 303 2.01 9.69 -1.50
C SER A 303 1.37 8.34 -1.83
N ARG A 304 2.13 7.23 -1.74
CA ARG A 304 1.63 5.88 -2.09
C ARG A 304 0.44 5.43 -1.24
N VAL A 305 0.25 5.98 -0.03
CA VAL A 305 -0.91 5.65 0.81
C VAL A 305 -2.24 5.86 0.09
N PHE A 306 -2.28 6.81 -0.87
CA PHE A 306 -3.47 7.09 -1.69
C PHE A 306 -3.83 5.96 -2.66
N ALA A 307 -2.91 5.03 -2.96
CA ALA A 307 -3.23 3.84 -3.73
C ALA A 307 -4.33 3.00 -3.03
N GLY A 308 -4.39 3.03 -1.69
CA GLY A 308 -5.43 2.36 -0.91
C GLY A 308 -6.85 2.86 -1.18
N ILE A 309 -7.03 4.15 -1.46
CA ILE A 309 -8.33 4.74 -1.78
C ILE A 309 -8.54 4.96 -3.28
N MET A 310 -7.65 4.45 -4.12
CA MET A 310 -7.75 4.65 -5.57
C MET A 310 -9.09 4.23 -6.18
N PRO A 311 -9.81 3.19 -5.69
CA PRO A 311 -11.15 2.88 -6.17
C PRO A 311 -12.12 4.06 -6.05
N LEU A 312 -12.04 4.86 -4.97
CA LEU A 312 -12.90 6.04 -4.77
C LEU A 312 -12.51 7.15 -5.75
N LEU A 313 -11.21 7.39 -5.91
CA LEU A 313 -10.68 8.42 -6.81
C LEU A 313 -11.00 8.07 -8.28
N ALA A 314 -10.92 6.79 -8.66
CA ALA A 314 -11.28 6.31 -10.00
C ALA A 314 -12.78 6.48 -10.29
N LEU A 315 -13.66 6.25 -9.31
CA LEU A 315 -15.11 6.50 -9.44
C LEU A 315 -15.40 7.99 -9.65
N ILE A 316 -14.74 8.88 -8.88
CA ILE A 316 -14.90 10.32 -9.06
C ILE A 316 -14.38 10.75 -10.43
N SER A 317 -13.24 10.21 -10.89
CA SER A 317 -12.72 10.44 -12.23
C SER A 317 -13.68 9.93 -13.33
N ALA A 318 -14.28 8.73 -13.17
CA ALA A 318 -15.25 8.20 -14.12
C ALA A 318 -16.48 9.10 -14.24
N ARG A 319 -16.92 9.73 -13.13
CA ARG A 319 -17.96 10.77 -13.17
C ARG A 319 -17.48 12.01 -13.95
N GLY A 320 -16.19 12.34 -13.88
CA GLY A 320 -15.59 13.42 -14.68
C GLY A 320 -15.67 13.15 -16.17
N ILE A 321 -15.33 11.93 -16.60
CA ILE A 321 -15.51 11.51 -18.01
C ILE A 321 -16.97 11.67 -18.43
N GLU A 322 -17.93 11.25 -17.58
CA GLU A 322 -19.35 11.39 -17.88
C GLU A 322 -19.76 12.86 -18.05
N ALA A 323 -19.25 13.76 -17.20
CA ALA A 323 -19.49 15.19 -17.31
C ALA A 323 -18.91 15.78 -18.61
N ILE A 324 -17.73 15.33 -19.04
CA ILE A 324 -17.07 15.79 -20.26
C ILE A 324 -17.86 15.39 -21.51
N TYR A 325 -18.33 14.14 -21.61
CA TYR A 325 -19.00 13.69 -22.83
C TYR A 325 -20.49 14.00 -22.87
N LYS A 326 -21.12 14.32 -21.77
CA LYS A 326 -22.57 14.59 -21.70
C LYS A 326 -23.07 15.61 -22.71
N PRO A 327 -22.35 16.72 -23.00
CA PRO A 327 -22.74 17.64 -24.08
C PRO A 327 -22.77 16.99 -25.47
N PHE A 328 -22.04 15.90 -25.69
CA PHE A 328 -21.93 15.18 -26.96
C PHE A 328 -22.82 13.92 -27.03
N ALA A 329 -23.80 13.79 -26.11
CA ALA A 329 -24.65 12.60 -25.99
C ALA A 329 -25.49 12.33 -27.26
N PHE A 330 -25.71 13.35 -28.11
CA PHE A 330 -26.43 13.25 -29.39
C PHE A 330 -25.68 12.43 -30.45
N ASN A 331 -24.35 12.25 -30.33
CA ASN A 331 -23.52 11.48 -31.26
C ASN A 331 -22.75 10.37 -30.55
N ARG A 332 -23.23 9.12 -30.73
CA ARG A 332 -22.63 7.93 -30.10
C ARG A 332 -21.18 7.74 -30.48
N ASN A 333 -20.83 7.94 -31.76
CA ASN A 333 -19.45 7.71 -32.25
C ASN A 333 -18.49 8.75 -31.68
N LEU A 334 -18.89 10.02 -31.64
CA LEU A 334 -18.09 11.10 -31.08
C LEU A 334 -17.87 10.88 -29.58
N ARG A 335 -18.90 10.47 -28.84
CA ARG A 335 -18.81 10.11 -27.42
C ARG A 335 -17.82 8.96 -27.21
N LEU A 336 -17.93 7.89 -27.99
CA LEU A 336 -17.03 6.74 -27.87
C LEU A 336 -15.59 7.14 -28.19
N ALA A 337 -15.37 7.88 -29.28
CA ALA A 337 -14.05 8.38 -29.66
C ALA A 337 -13.44 9.22 -28.54
N LEU A 338 -14.20 10.17 -27.96
CA LEU A 338 -13.72 11.02 -26.87
C LEU A 338 -13.35 10.21 -25.64
N VAL A 339 -14.18 9.27 -25.20
CA VAL A 339 -13.89 8.40 -24.06
C VAL A 339 -12.63 7.56 -24.33
N CYS A 340 -12.52 6.93 -25.49
CA CYS A 340 -11.34 6.13 -25.86
C CYS A 340 -10.07 7.00 -25.91
N THR A 341 -10.13 8.21 -26.47
CA THR A 341 -8.98 9.12 -26.50
C THR A 341 -8.54 9.52 -25.10
N VAL A 342 -9.47 9.87 -24.23
CA VAL A 342 -9.16 10.23 -22.84
C VAL A 342 -8.51 9.06 -22.09
N LEU A 343 -9.07 7.86 -22.21
CA LEU A 343 -8.51 6.67 -21.57
C LEU A 343 -7.15 6.30 -22.17
N PHE A 344 -6.95 6.43 -23.47
CA PHE A 344 -5.65 6.23 -24.11
C PHE A 344 -4.58 7.18 -23.54
N ILE A 345 -4.90 8.47 -23.39
CA ILE A 345 -4.00 9.45 -22.80
C ILE A 345 -3.63 9.08 -21.35
N VAL A 346 -4.59 8.58 -20.54
CA VAL A 346 -4.32 8.12 -19.18
C VAL A 346 -3.36 6.94 -19.17
N VAL A 347 -3.59 5.95 -20.04
CA VAL A 347 -2.70 4.77 -20.15
C VAL A 347 -1.32 5.17 -20.62
N GLU A 348 -1.23 5.95 -21.69
CA GLU A 348 0.02 6.42 -22.28
C GLU A 348 0.86 7.22 -21.28
N PHE A 349 0.20 8.04 -20.44
CA PHE A 349 0.90 8.81 -19.42
C PHE A 349 1.70 7.93 -18.46
N VAL A 350 1.20 6.75 -18.08
CA VAL A 350 1.92 5.84 -17.18
C VAL A 350 3.20 5.35 -17.84
N PHE A 351 3.13 4.89 -19.09
CA PHE A 351 4.28 4.31 -19.81
C PHE A 351 5.30 5.36 -20.27
N GLN A 352 4.88 6.62 -20.45
CA GLN A 352 5.80 7.72 -20.76
C GLN A 352 6.58 8.22 -19.53
N ASN A 353 5.99 8.14 -18.35
CA ASN A 353 6.59 8.72 -17.14
C ASN A 353 7.24 7.68 -16.21
N HIS A 354 7.04 6.39 -16.44
CA HIS A 354 7.64 5.33 -15.67
C HIS A 354 8.31 4.30 -16.57
N ARG A 355 9.41 3.73 -16.10
CA ARG A 355 10.16 2.70 -16.82
C ARG A 355 9.70 1.32 -16.40
N PHE A 356 9.39 0.47 -17.39
CA PHE A 356 9.03 -0.93 -17.19
C PHE A 356 9.91 -1.83 -18.08
N PRO A 357 10.27 -3.05 -17.62
CA PRO A 357 9.99 -3.61 -16.30
C PRO A 357 10.66 -2.83 -15.15
N VAL A 358 10.13 -2.97 -13.93
CA VAL A 358 10.72 -2.34 -12.74
C VAL A 358 11.95 -3.14 -12.33
N HIS A 359 13.09 -2.47 -12.23
CA HIS A 359 14.35 -3.07 -11.79
C HIS A 359 14.67 -2.76 -10.34
N LEU A 360 15.49 -3.60 -9.70
CA LEU A 360 16.02 -3.35 -8.37
C LEU A 360 16.65 -1.95 -8.30
N GLY A 361 16.36 -1.22 -7.25
CA GLY A 361 17.00 0.02 -6.94
C GLY A 361 18.50 -0.12 -6.67
N PRO A 362 19.25 0.98 -6.63
CA PRO A 362 20.69 0.91 -6.40
C PRO A 362 21.05 0.36 -5.00
N GLU A 363 20.24 0.63 -3.97
CA GLU A 363 20.43 0.10 -2.61
C GLU A 363 20.28 -1.43 -2.60
N GLU A 364 19.16 -1.94 -3.13
CA GLU A 364 18.86 -3.36 -3.17
C GLU A 364 19.90 -4.13 -4.00
N ARG A 365 20.31 -3.58 -5.15
CA ARG A 365 21.37 -4.21 -5.97
C ARG A 365 22.67 -4.37 -5.17
N LEU A 366 23.06 -3.36 -4.40
CA LEU A 366 24.28 -3.41 -3.60
C LEU A 366 24.14 -4.41 -2.46
N LEU A 367 22.95 -4.49 -1.81
CA LEU A 367 22.66 -5.49 -0.77
C LEU A 367 22.71 -6.91 -1.31
N TYR A 368 22.11 -7.18 -2.49
CA TYR A 368 22.23 -8.50 -3.13
C TYR A 368 23.68 -8.85 -3.46
N LYS A 369 24.47 -7.91 -4.01
CA LYS A 369 25.91 -8.09 -4.28
C LYS A 369 26.70 -8.40 -3.01
N SER A 370 26.36 -7.76 -1.90
CA SER A 370 26.99 -8.01 -0.61
C SER A 370 26.63 -9.39 -0.05
N GLY A 371 25.38 -9.84 -0.21
CA GLY A 371 24.93 -11.18 0.19
C GLY A 371 25.58 -12.28 -0.63
N GLU A 372 25.71 -12.09 -1.95
CA GLU A 372 26.42 -13.01 -2.83
C GLU A 372 27.91 -13.14 -2.42
N TRP A 373 28.57 -12.01 -2.17
CA TRP A 373 29.95 -12.03 -1.67
C TRP A 373 30.05 -12.79 -0.35
N TYR A 374 29.15 -12.52 0.61
CA TYR A 374 29.18 -13.18 1.92
C TYR A 374 29.03 -14.70 1.79
N LYS A 375 28.07 -15.18 1.00
CA LYS A 375 27.83 -16.61 0.76
C LYS A 375 29.03 -17.33 0.13
N ASN A 376 29.81 -16.61 -0.69
CA ASN A 376 31.00 -17.13 -1.36
C ASN A 376 32.30 -16.88 -0.54
N SER A 377 32.22 -16.21 0.60
CA SER A 377 33.38 -15.92 1.45
C SER A 377 33.67 -17.06 2.43
N GLY A 378 34.90 -17.11 2.91
CA GLY A 378 35.29 -18.03 3.99
C GLY A 378 34.65 -17.73 5.37
N TYR A 379 33.88 -16.64 5.47
CA TYR A 379 33.19 -16.22 6.69
C TYR A 379 31.75 -16.77 6.77
N TYR A 380 31.21 -17.27 5.68
CA TYR A 380 29.88 -17.89 5.68
C TYR A 380 29.89 -19.20 6.45
N LYS A 381 29.03 -19.31 7.45
CA LYS A 381 28.73 -20.55 8.16
C LYS A 381 27.21 -20.66 8.29
N PRO A 382 26.61 -21.80 7.95
CA PRO A 382 25.18 -22.02 8.21
C PRO A 382 24.86 -21.77 9.70
N GLY A 383 23.84 -20.98 9.98
CA GLY A 383 23.45 -20.64 11.36
C GLY A 383 24.24 -19.50 12.02
N ASN A 384 25.14 -18.82 11.31
CA ASN A 384 25.72 -17.58 11.81
C ASN A 384 24.62 -16.56 12.09
N LYS A 385 24.67 -15.97 13.30
CA LYS A 385 23.78 -14.86 13.63
C LYS A 385 24.24 -13.60 12.92
N ILE A 386 23.31 -12.96 12.18
CA ILE A 386 23.56 -11.75 11.41
C ILE A 386 22.81 -10.58 12.05
N TYR A 387 23.51 -9.49 12.29
CA TYR A 387 23.00 -8.24 12.82
C TYR A 387 22.75 -7.27 11.67
N TYR A 388 21.52 -6.92 11.40
CA TYR A 388 21.13 -6.06 10.29
C TYR A 388 19.78 -5.39 10.53
N PHE A 389 19.46 -4.38 9.71
CA PHE A 389 18.14 -3.73 9.72
C PHE A 389 17.39 -3.93 8.40
N ALA A 390 18.04 -3.66 7.25
CA ALA A 390 17.40 -3.70 5.93
C ALA A 390 16.77 -5.06 5.59
N PRO A 391 15.46 -5.16 5.36
CA PRO A 391 14.76 -6.41 5.00
C PRO A 391 15.39 -7.19 3.84
N THR A 392 15.93 -6.49 2.83
CA THR A 392 16.62 -7.11 1.70
C THR A 392 17.80 -7.99 2.16
N VAL A 393 18.45 -7.71 3.30
CA VAL A 393 19.51 -8.58 3.84
C VAL A 393 18.95 -9.96 4.17
N GLY A 394 17.76 -10.05 4.79
CA GLY A 394 17.13 -11.34 5.07
C GLY A 394 17.00 -12.22 3.82
N ILE A 395 16.64 -11.61 2.68
CA ILE A 395 16.52 -12.32 1.40
C ILE A 395 17.89 -12.61 0.79
N ALA A 396 18.77 -11.59 0.72
CA ALA A 396 20.06 -11.69 0.06
C ALA A 396 21.02 -12.66 0.76
N TYR A 397 20.94 -12.75 2.09
CA TYR A 397 21.78 -13.60 2.93
C TYR A 397 21.12 -14.95 3.29
N ASP A 398 19.85 -15.15 2.89
CA ASP A 398 19.06 -16.34 3.20
C ASP A 398 18.91 -16.56 4.72
N VAL A 399 18.45 -15.52 5.41
CA VAL A 399 18.28 -15.48 6.87
C VAL A 399 16.80 -15.39 7.19
N ASP A 400 16.32 -16.23 8.11
CA ASP A 400 14.99 -16.08 8.68
C ASP A 400 14.96 -14.85 9.61
N PRO A 401 14.22 -13.78 9.23
CA PRO A 401 14.25 -12.53 10.00
C PRO A 401 13.47 -12.63 11.33
N PHE A 402 12.74 -13.69 11.55
CA PHE A 402 11.94 -13.92 12.77
C PHE A 402 12.55 -14.98 13.69
N ASP A 403 13.64 -15.63 13.27
CA ASP A 403 14.40 -16.57 14.10
C ASP A 403 15.50 -15.82 14.89
N PRO A 404 15.39 -15.69 16.23
CA PRO A 404 16.39 -15.00 17.05
C PRO A 404 17.76 -15.66 17.02
N SER A 405 17.87 -16.93 16.60
CA SER A 405 19.16 -17.60 16.46
C SER A 405 19.91 -17.15 15.21
N GLN A 406 19.20 -16.73 14.16
CA GLN A 406 19.78 -16.31 12.88
C GLN A 406 19.88 -14.79 12.73
N ARG A 407 18.96 -14.03 13.36
CA ARG A 407 18.91 -12.58 13.25
C ARG A 407 18.94 -11.86 14.58
N ALA A 408 19.59 -10.70 14.59
CA ALA A 408 19.36 -9.64 15.56
C ALA A 408 19.23 -8.27 14.86
N TYR A 409 18.56 -7.32 15.51
CA TYR A 409 18.50 -5.94 15.00
C TYR A 409 19.89 -5.28 15.12
N LEU A 410 20.19 -4.44 14.12
CA LEU A 410 21.48 -3.76 14.02
C LEU A 410 21.79 -2.85 15.23
N ASP A 411 20.75 -2.29 15.87
CA ASP A 411 20.91 -1.42 17.07
C ASP A 411 21.59 -2.13 18.25
N ALA A 412 21.49 -3.47 18.33
CA ALA A 412 22.24 -4.26 19.31
C ALA A 412 23.77 -4.14 19.12
N ALA A 413 24.23 -3.75 17.92
CA ALA A 413 25.66 -3.56 17.64
C ALA A 413 26.28 -2.33 18.34
N LYS A 414 25.49 -1.50 19.01
CA LYS A 414 26.01 -0.45 19.90
C LYS A 414 26.82 -1.02 21.08
N ASN A 415 26.41 -2.18 21.59
CA ASN A 415 26.98 -2.83 22.74
C ASN A 415 27.67 -4.12 22.29
N SER A 416 28.93 -4.00 21.81
CA SER A 416 29.70 -5.11 21.26
C SER A 416 29.90 -6.27 22.24
N GLU A 417 29.92 -6.00 23.57
CA GLU A 417 30.06 -7.01 24.62
C GLU A 417 28.96 -8.09 24.60
N ASN A 418 27.77 -7.71 24.16
CA ASN A 418 26.59 -8.60 24.07
C ASN A 418 26.54 -9.41 22.76
N ILE A 419 27.50 -9.20 21.86
CA ILE A 419 27.55 -9.86 20.56
C ILE A 419 28.52 -11.03 20.60
N PRO A 420 28.10 -12.27 20.33
CA PRO A 420 28.98 -13.42 20.27
C PRO A 420 30.12 -13.24 19.26
N SER A 421 31.36 -13.66 19.64
CA SER A 421 32.47 -13.66 18.70
C SER A 421 32.18 -14.46 17.45
N GLY A 422 32.59 -13.94 16.31
CA GLY A 422 32.30 -14.52 14.98
C GLY A 422 30.98 -14.10 14.35
N SER A 423 30.09 -13.39 15.07
CA SER A 423 28.85 -12.83 14.53
C SER A 423 29.15 -11.83 13.40
N ILE A 424 28.26 -11.80 12.42
CA ILE A 424 28.35 -10.90 11.25
C ILE A 424 27.43 -9.69 11.45
N ILE A 425 27.92 -8.51 11.13
CA ILE A 425 27.19 -7.26 11.21
C ILE A 425 27.16 -6.66 9.81
N VAL A 426 25.97 -6.46 9.28
CA VAL A 426 25.73 -5.78 7.99
C VAL A 426 25.21 -4.38 8.31
N TYR A 427 26.08 -3.40 8.19
CA TYR A 427 25.77 -2.00 8.41
C TYR A 427 25.62 -1.30 7.07
N ASP A 428 24.46 -0.71 6.82
CA ASP A 428 24.20 0.14 5.66
C ASP A 428 24.00 1.60 6.08
N MET A 429 24.33 2.52 5.15
CA MET A 429 24.30 3.97 5.39
C MET A 429 22.89 4.56 5.26
N HIS A 430 21.85 3.75 5.00
CA HIS A 430 20.47 4.21 5.05
C HIS A 430 19.89 4.00 6.46
N PHE A 431 19.81 2.75 6.91
CA PHE A 431 19.16 2.40 8.19
C PHE A 431 20.07 2.56 9.40
N GLY A 432 21.37 2.34 9.24
CA GLY A 432 22.32 2.45 10.34
C GLY A 432 22.23 3.78 11.09
N PRO A 433 22.47 4.92 10.42
CA PRO A 433 22.41 6.22 11.09
C PRO A 433 20.99 6.73 11.35
N ASN A 434 20.01 6.39 10.48
CA ASN A 434 18.67 6.95 10.59
C ASN A 434 17.76 6.15 11.54
N GLU A 435 17.60 4.85 11.32
CA GLU A 435 16.68 4.01 12.11
C GLU A 435 17.37 3.49 13.39
N CYS A 436 18.59 2.96 13.25
CA CYS A 436 19.31 2.36 14.38
C CYS A 436 20.04 3.41 15.23
N LYS A 437 20.17 4.66 14.77
CA LYS A 437 20.90 5.73 15.48
C LYS A 437 22.34 5.32 15.82
N ILE A 438 23.03 4.63 14.90
CA ILE A 438 24.46 4.28 14.99
C ILE A 438 25.18 5.13 13.95
N GLN A 439 26.05 6.03 14.39
CA GLN A 439 26.85 6.81 13.45
C GLN A 439 27.96 5.92 12.82
N PRO A 440 28.32 6.17 11.54
CA PRO A 440 29.34 5.36 10.86
C PRO A 440 30.65 5.23 11.61
N GLU A 441 31.08 6.30 12.29
CA GLU A 441 32.31 6.35 13.05
C GLU A 441 32.25 5.46 14.30
N GLU A 442 31.09 5.31 14.92
CA GLU A 442 30.89 4.48 16.11
C GLU A 442 31.18 3.00 15.82
N ILE A 443 30.74 2.50 14.65
CA ILE A 443 30.95 1.10 14.30
C ILE A 443 32.31 0.88 13.63
N LYS A 444 32.78 1.81 12.80
CA LYS A 444 34.04 1.71 12.08
C LYS A 444 35.27 1.77 13.02
N ASN A 445 35.18 2.57 14.08
CA ASN A 445 36.27 2.77 15.05
C ASN A 445 36.17 1.84 16.25
N ASN A 446 35.18 0.98 16.33
CA ASN A 446 35.02 0.03 17.42
C ASN A 446 36.11 -1.07 17.33
N PRO A 447 37.03 -1.21 18.35
CA PRO A 447 38.12 -2.17 18.29
C PRO A 447 37.68 -3.63 18.30
N ASP A 448 36.44 -3.87 18.71
CA ASP A 448 35.84 -5.20 18.79
C ASP A 448 35.34 -5.71 17.43
N TYR A 449 35.26 -4.85 16.45
CA TYR A 449 34.83 -5.21 15.12
C TYR A 449 35.97 -5.23 14.13
N GLU A 450 35.97 -6.23 13.27
CA GLU A 450 36.88 -6.36 12.14
C GLU A 450 36.11 -6.08 10.86
N LEU A 451 36.54 -5.07 10.11
CA LEU A 451 35.95 -4.80 8.79
C LEU A 451 36.37 -5.90 7.81
N LEU A 452 35.40 -6.68 7.32
CA LEU A 452 35.65 -7.74 6.33
C LEU A 452 35.58 -7.20 4.91
N LYS A 453 34.57 -6.37 4.62
CA LYS A 453 34.35 -5.83 3.27
C LYS A 453 33.54 -4.53 3.32
N GLN A 454 33.88 -3.62 2.42
CA GLN A 454 33.10 -2.43 2.09
C GLN A 454 32.58 -2.55 0.66
N PHE A 455 31.32 -2.15 0.45
CA PHE A 455 30.69 -2.03 -0.85
C PHE A 455 30.26 -0.60 -1.09
N THR A 456 30.65 -0.07 -2.26
CA THR A 456 30.25 1.25 -2.76
C THR A 456 29.50 1.06 -4.07
N PRO A 457 28.47 1.87 -4.34
CA PRO A 457 27.80 1.86 -5.65
C PRO A 457 28.73 2.38 -6.74
N GLU A 458 28.51 1.95 -7.98
CA GLU A 458 29.28 2.44 -9.16
C GLU A 458 29.05 3.93 -9.39
N GLU A 459 27.81 4.37 -9.24
CA GLU A 459 27.40 5.77 -9.26
C GLU A 459 27.00 6.17 -7.83
N PRO A 460 27.73 7.08 -7.17
CA PRO A 460 27.39 7.55 -5.84
C PRO A 460 26.00 8.21 -5.81
N PHE A 461 25.24 7.89 -4.79
CA PHE A 461 23.92 8.50 -4.53
C PHE A 461 23.71 8.70 -3.03
N THR A 462 22.79 9.62 -2.71
CA THR A 462 22.47 9.98 -1.33
C THR A 462 21.14 9.30 -0.93
N THR A 463 21.13 8.68 0.25
CA THR A 463 19.94 8.08 0.85
C THR A 463 18.94 9.15 1.32
N LEU A 464 17.73 8.73 1.66
CA LEU A 464 16.68 9.61 2.20
C LEU A 464 17.16 10.39 3.45
N GLY A 465 18.07 9.82 4.25
CA GLY A 465 18.66 10.46 5.43
C GLY A 465 19.83 11.39 5.15
N GLY A 466 20.23 11.60 3.88
CA GLY A 466 21.29 12.52 3.50
C GLY A 466 22.71 11.94 3.51
N TYR A 467 22.85 10.64 3.70
CA TYR A 467 24.16 9.95 3.69
C TYR A 467 24.46 9.37 2.30
N ASN A 468 25.73 9.41 1.88
CA ASN A 468 26.17 8.64 0.72
C ASN A 468 26.02 7.15 1.01
N TYR A 469 25.38 6.40 0.11
CA TYR A 469 25.08 5.00 0.35
C TYR A 469 26.31 4.12 0.22
N GLU A 470 26.59 3.34 1.25
CA GLU A 470 27.62 2.33 1.34
C GLU A 470 27.16 1.19 2.26
N ILE A 471 27.75 0.02 2.10
CA ILE A 471 27.51 -1.14 2.97
C ILE A 471 28.86 -1.60 3.54
N PHE A 472 28.88 -1.84 4.83
CA PHE A 472 30.04 -2.38 5.55
C PHE A 472 29.66 -3.71 6.19
N ILE A 473 30.48 -4.74 5.95
CA ILE A 473 30.32 -6.03 6.61
C ILE A 473 31.44 -6.16 7.62
N PHE A 474 31.04 -6.29 8.89
CA PHE A 474 31.98 -6.51 10.00
C PHE A 474 31.79 -7.91 10.58
N ARG A 475 32.83 -8.38 11.24
CA ARG A 475 32.83 -9.56 12.13
C ARG A 475 33.16 -9.13 13.57
N ARG A 476 32.40 -9.65 14.53
CA ARG A 476 32.77 -9.54 15.95
C ARG A 476 34.02 -10.39 16.20
N LYS A 477 35.13 -9.79 16.76
CA LYS A 477 36.37 -10.48 17.09
C LYS A 477 36.21 -11.48 18.24
#